data_8fc9a1d81612ee9a63210ffe6acf34bf
#
_entry.id   8fc9a1d81612ee9a63210ffe6acf34bf
#
_cell.length_a   1.000
_cell.length_b   1.000
_cell.length_c   1.000
_cell.angle_alpha   90.00
_cell.angle_beta   90.00
_cell.angle_gamma   90.00
#
_symmetry.space_group_name_H-M   'P 1'
#
loop_
_entity.id
_entity.type
_entity.pdbx_description
1 polymer ?
#
loop_
_entity_poly.entity_id
_entity_poly.type
_entity_poly.pdbx_seq_one_letter_code
_entity_poly.pdbx_strand_id
1 'polypeptide(L)'
;MSTSGDSPVSGTGWGCVCVVEVAVVTDSTGYLPGALVDSLGITVVSLYYDVGTGPLRESEFDGDFGRFYAELDASKSVATTAPPTVEELVGVFDKLLPQHSTVVSVMVSSALSKACSNARQAAARLESEGRGGERVVVIDSAGTAGHLGLQALAAARAAAGGADLQGVIERVRQARKEVKGWGLVDTLEYLRRSDRVGTVAAWIGSALDLKPILMIESEIKAVERVRTHGRGVERLIELMRQHRAVGADRWFVQHADAHEEAKRLAERLAELFGTEPEFVSELGPVVATHLGPGTLFVGGLPGAAMR
;
A
#
# COMPACT_ATOMS: atom_id res chain seq x y z
N MET A 1 50.31 16.82 -55.95
CA MET A 1 48.90 17.26 -55.94
C MET A 1 48.22 16.46 -54.88
N SER A 2 47.94 17.14 -53.76
CA SER A 2 47.49 16.60 -52.49
C SER A 2 46.03 16.26 -52.53
N THR A 3 45.68 15.11 -52.04
CA THR A 3 44.30 14.76 -51.69
C THR A 3 44.24 14.53 -50.17
N SER A 4 43.62 15.47 -49.48
CA SER A 4 43.26 15.41 -48.09
C SER A 4 42.09 14.46 -47.88
N GLY A 5 42.33 13.43 -47.11
CA GLY A 5 41.27 12.54 -46.63
C GLY A 5 40.66 13.05 -45.34
N ASP A 6 39.38 13.38 -45.37
CA ASP A 6 38.56 13.62 -44.19
C ASP A 6 38.09 12.29 -43.64
N SER A 7 38.45 12.00 -42.39
CA SER A 7 37.91 10.88 -41.61
C SER A 7 36.64 11.36 -40.88
N PRO A 8 35.53 10.61 -40.87
CA PRO A 8 34.40 10.98 -40.08
C PRO A 8 34.66 10.61 -38.57
N VAL A 9 34.43 11.60 -37.74
CA VAL A 9 34.42 11.46 -36.28
C VAL A 9 33.24 10.60 -35.89
N SER A 10 33.54 9.42 -35.34
CA SER A 10 32.57 8.55 -34.75
C SER A 10 32.00 9.21 -33.48
N GLY A 11 30.79 9.71 -33.57
CA GLY A 11 30.02 10.16 -32.43
C GLY A 11 29.67 8.98 -31.52
N THR A 12 30.32 8.91 -30.36
CA THR A 12 29.90 8.02 -29.27
C THR A 12 28.55 8.51 -28.78
N GLY A 13 27.49 7.76 -29.15
CA GLY A 13 26.15 7.97 -28.60
C GLY A 13 26.18 7.70 -27.11
N TRP A 14 26.15 8.75 -26.32
CA TRP A 14 25.82 8.67 -24.90
C TRP A 14 24.36 8.28 -24.82
N GLY A 15 24.09 7.00 -24.48
CA GLY A 15 22.75 6.59 -24.10
C GLY A 15 22.30 7.48 -22.95
N CYS A 16 21.27 8.26 -23.17
CA CYS A 16 20.61 9.04 -22.13
C CYS A 16 20.03 8.03 -21.14
N VAL A 17 20.75 7.77 -20.04
CA VAL A 17 20.19 7.08 -18.90
C VAL A 17 19.14 8.05 -18.37
N CYS A 18 17.86 7.76 -18.57
CA CYS A 18 16.78 8.49 -17.93
C CYS A 18 16.93 8.29 -16.42
N VAL A 19 17.61 9.23 -15.77
CA VAL A 19 17.62 9.30 -14.32
C VAL A 19 16.20 9.67 -13.91
N VAL A 20 15.50 8.76 -13.21
CA VAL A 20 14.20 9.07 -12.62
C VAL A 20 14.44 10.18 -11.60
N GLU A 21 13.88 11.36 -11.86
CA GLU A 21 14.14 12.56 -11.06
C GLU A 21 13.55 12.43 -9.67
N VAL A 22 12.42 11.72 -9.54
CA VAL A 22 11.68 11.53 -8.29
C VAL A 22 11.74 10.06 -7.87
N ALA A 23 12.37 9.77 -6.73
CA ALA A 23 12.27 8.45 -6.11
C ALA A 23 10.94 8.30 -5.36
N VAL A 24 10.33 7.12 -5.41
CA VAL A 24 9.09 6.81 -4.69
C VAL A 24 9.37 5.81 -3.58
N VAL A 25 8.97 6.17 -2.37
CA VAL A 25 9.03 5.34 -1.17
C VAL A 25 7.62 5.08 -0.67
N THR A 26 7.34 3.85 -0.27
CA THR A 26 6.11 3.48 0.46
C THR A 26 6.45 2.52 1.59
N ASP A 27 5.48 2.13 2.39
CA ASP A 27 5.68 1.10 3.41
C ASP A 27 5.06 -0.24 3.04
N SER A 28 5.42 -1.28 3.81
CA SER A 28 5.04 -2.67 3.52
C SER A 28 3.54 -2.91 3.56
N THR A 29 2.74 -2.06 4.23
CA THR A 29 1.29 -2.25 4.35
C THR A 29 0.51 -2.03 3.05
N GLY A 30 1.16 -1.61 1.96
CA GLY A 30 0.57 -1.55 0.63
C GLY A 30 0.43 -2.93 -0.04
N TYR A 31 1.26 -3.89 0.36
CA TYR A 31 1.33 -5.28 -0.17
C TYR A 31 1.33 -5.36 -1.68
N LEU A 32 2.10 -4.48 -2.29
CA LEU A 32 2.32 -4.52 -3.73
C LEU A 32 3.12 -5.77 -4.10
N PRO A 33 2.75 -6.50 -5.18
CA PRO A 33 3.57 -7.59 -5.70
C PRO A 33 5.00 -7.15 -6.01
N GLY A 34 6.00 -7.97 -5.64
CA GLY A 34 7.42 -7.65 -5.85
C GLY A 34 7.75 -7.26 -7.29
N ALA A 35 7.16 -7.96 -8.27
CA ALA A 35 7.35 -7.63 -9.68
C ALA A 35 6.92 -6.20 -10.05
N LEU A 36 5.84 -5.67 -9.44
CA LEU A 36 5.43 -4.28 -9.64
C LEU A 36 6.38 -3.30 -8.93
N VAL A 37 6.80 -3.65 -7.71
CA VAL A 37 7.77 -2.86 -6.93
C VAL A 37 9.06 -2.70 -7.71
N ASP A 38 9.61 -3.81 -8.21
CA ASP A 38 10.88 -3.84 -8.95
C ASP A 38 10.77 -3.11 -10.30
N SER A 39 9.69 -3.35 -11.05
CA SER A 39 9.51 -2.75 -12.38
C SER A 39 9.34 -1.23 -12.36
N LEU A 40 8.83 -0.68 -11.26
CA LEU A 40 8.60 0.74 -11.07
C LEU A 40 9.64 1.41 -10.16
N GLY A 41 10.62 0.68 -9.65
CA GLY A 41 11.67 1.19 -8.78
C GLY A 41 11.13 1.75 -7.45
N ILE A 42 10.04 1.16 -6.91
CA ILE A 42 9.48 1.61 -5.65
C ILE A 42 10.33 1.08 -4.49
N THR A 43 10.73 1.95 -3.58
CA THR A 43 11.39 1.53 -2.33
C THR A 43 10.34 1.27 -1.27
N VAL A 44 10.31 0.04 -0.74
CA VAL A 44 9.37 -0.35 0.33
C VAL A 44 10.09 -0.40 1.67
N VAL A 45 9.56 0.32 2.67
CA VAL A 45 10.05 0.31 4.05
C VAL A 45 9.19 -0.64 4.87
N SER A 46 9.83 -1.58 5.57
CA SER A 46 9.13 -2.59 6.36
C SER A 46 8.59 -2.03 7.67
N LEU A 47 7.37 -2.39 8.02
CA LEU A 47 6.85 -2.31 9.38
C LEU A 47 7.21 -3.58 10.17
N TYR A 48 6.83 -3.62 11.43
CA TYR A 48 7.07 -4.72 12.35
C TYR A 48 5.76 -5.30 12.88
N TYR A 49 5.77 -6.59 13.17
CA TYR A 49 4.72 -7.30 13.89
C TYR A 49 5.32 -8.14 15.02
N ASP A 50 4.52 -8.39 16.04
CA ASP A 50 4.88 -9.25 17.17
C ASP A 50 3.65 -10.06 17.61
N VAL A 51 3.74 -11.36 17.47
CA VAL A 51 2.71 -12.33 17.89
C VAL A 51 3.05 -13.02 19.23
N GLY A 52 3.98 -12.42 19.98
CA GLY A 52 4.41 -12.91 21.30
C GLY A 52 5.81 -13.54 21.32
N THR A 53 6.51 -13.53 20.20
CA THR A 53 7.88 -14.05 20.04
C THR A 53 8.94 -12.94 19.98
N GLY A 54 8.51 -11.69 20.05
CA GLY A 54 9.31 -10.50 19.86
C GLY A 54 9.07 -9.86 18.48
N PRO A 55 9.46 -8.60 18.29
CA PRO A 55 9.21 -7.87 17.07
C PRO A 55 10.00 -8.44 15.89
N LEU A 56 9.31 -8.75 14.79
CA LEU A 56 9.85 -9.24 13.53
C LEU A 56 9.56 -8.23 12.42
N ARG A 57 10.48 -8.07 11.48
CA ARG A 57 10.25 -7.25 10.29
C ARG A 57 9.30 -7.99 9.33
N GLU A 58 8.32 -7.29 8.81
CA GLU A 58 7.41 -7.88 7.82
C GLU A 58 8.13 -8.32 6.54
N SER A 59 9.20 -7.62 6.14
CA SER A 59 10.06 -8.02 5.01
C SER A 59 10.84 -9.31 5.22
N GLU A 60 10.95 -9.78 6.47
CA GLU A 60 11.63 -11.03 6.84
C GLU A 60 10.64 -12.18 7.05
N PHE A 61 9.34 -11.92 6.85
CA PHE A 61 8.32 -12.96 6.94
C PHE A 61 8.52 -14.00 5.83
N ASP A 62 8.58 -15.26 6.22
CA ASP A 62 8.92 -16.37 5.34
C ASP A 62 7.75 -16.90 4.49
N GLY A 63 6.57 -16.31 4.63
CA GLY A 63 5.36 -16.69 3.89
C GLY A 63 4.56 -17.83 4.54
N ASP A 64 4.96 -18.33 5.71
CA ASP A 64 4.19 -19.35 6.44
C ASP A 64 3.03 -18.71 7.22
N PHE A 65 1.96 -18.37 6.48
CA PHE A 65 0.74 -17.82 7.06
C PHE A 65 0.03 -18.80 8.00
N GLY A 66 0.12 -20.11 7.74
CA GLY A 66 -0.46 -21.14 8.62
C GLY A 66 0.14 -21.07 10.01
N ARG A 67 1.47 -21.00 10.11
CA ARG A 67 2.17 -20.81 11.37
C ARG A 67 1.83 -19.45 12.00
N PHE A 68 1.87 -18.37 11.22
CA PHE A 68 1.55 -17.03 11.70
C PHE A 68 0.16 -16.97 12.36
N TYR A 69 -0.89 -17.49 11.74
CA TYR A 69 -2.23 -17.46 12.30
C TYR A 69 -2.37 -18.38 13.52
N ALA A 70 -1.71 -19.53 13.51
CA ALA A 70 -1.66 -20.42 14.69
C ALA A 70 -1.02 -19.72 15.90
N GLU A 71 0.07 -19.01 15.70
CA GLU A 71 0.74 -18.20 16.73
C GLU A 71 -0.13 -17.03 17.20
N LEU A 72 -0.77 -16.33 16.27
CA LEU A 72 -1.68 -15.22 16.52
C LEU A 72 -2.88 -15.65 17.38
N ASP A 73 -3.46 -16.79 17.10
CA ASP A 73 -4.59 -17.34 17.86
C ASP A 73 -4.17 -17.89 19.22
N ALA A 74 -3.00 -18.55 19.29
CA ALA A 74 -2.45 -19.08 20.55
C ALA A 74 -1.94 -17.96 21.48
N SER A 75 -1.62 -16.80 20.94
CA SER A 75 -1.11 -15.67 21.71
C SER A 75 -2.15 -15.19 22.70
N LYS A 76 -1.85 -15.35 24.01
CA LYS A 76 -2.63 -14.76 25.10
C LYS A 76 -2.32 -13.29 25.29
N SER A 77 -1.20 -12.82 24.75
CA SER A 77 -0.82 -11.41 24.69
C SER A 77 -1.49 -10.72 23.51
N VAL A 78 -1.70 -9.43 23.60
CA VAL A 78 -2.18 -8.63 22.46
C VAL A 78 -1.06 -8.61 21.43
N ALA A 79 -1.30 -9.19 20.26
CA ALA A 79 -0.39 -9.04 19.13
C ALA A 79 -0.26 -7.58 18.78
N THR A 80 0.95 -7.13 18.50
CA THR A 80 1.26 -5.70 18.27
C THR A 80 1.93 -5.49 16.93
N THR A 81 1.85 -4.25 16.44
CA THR A 81 2.58 -3.81 15.25
C THR A 81 3.29 -2.50 15.54
N ALA A 82 4.44 -2.30 14.90
CA ALA A 82 5.21 -1.07 15.06
C ALA A 82 5.62 -0.47 13.71
N PRO A 83 5.71 0.87 13.63
CA PRO A 83 6.19 1.54 12.44
C PRO A 83 7.70 1.35 12.27
N PRO A 84 8.26 1.62 11.08
CA PRO A 84 9.70 1.77 10.92
C PRO A 84 10.21 2.90 11.82
N THR A 85 11.41 2.74 12.33
CA THR A 85 12.07 3.76 13.16
C THR A 85 12.48 4.98 12.35
N VAL A 86 12.73 6.11 13.02
CA VAL A 86 13.25 7.32 12.37
C VAL A 86 14.63 7.03 11.75
N GLU A 87 15.47 6.26 12.44
CA GLU A 87 16.81 5.87 11.99
C GLU A 87 16.77 5.06 10.69
N GLU A 88 15.87 4.11 10.58
CA GLU A 88 15.68 3.31 9.36
C GLU A 88 15.26 4.18 8.18
N LEU A 89 14.30 5.09 8.42
CA LEU A 89 13.83 6.03 7.39
C LEU A 89 14.91 7.03 6.97
N VAL A 90 15.73 7.52 7.93
CA VAL A 90 16.92 8.31 7.61
C VAL A 90 17.84 7.51 6.70
N GLY A 91 18.14 6.25 7.02
CA GLY A 91 18.98 5.39 6.20
C GLY A 91 18.44 5.14 4.79
N VAL A 92 17.12 5.06 4.64
CA VAL A 92 16.46 4.91 3.33
C VAL A 92 16.58 6.20 2.51
N PHE A 93 16.20 7.33 3.08
CA PHE A 93 16.23 8.62 2.37
C PHE A 93 17.66 9.02 2.01
N ASP A 94 18.62 8.82 2.91
CA ASP A 94 20.03 9.13 2.70
C ASP A 94 20.66 8.31 1.55
N LYS A 95 20.19 7.09 1.31
CA LYS A 95 20.60 6.27 0.16
C LYS A 95 20.00 6.75 -1.16
N LEU A 96 18.79 7.32 -1.15
CA LEU A 96 18.09 7.75 -2.36
C LEU A 96 18.49 9.15 -2.81
N LEU A 97 18.69 10.07 -1.87
CA LEU A 97 18.99 11.49 -2.14
C LEU A 97 20.20 11.76 -3.03
N PRO A 98 21.30 10.97 -3.01
CA PRO A 98 22.42 11.12 -3.94
C PRO A 98 22.10 10.71 -5.38
N GLN A 99 21.09 9.87 -5.59
CA GLN A 99 20.75 9.28 -6.88
C GLN A 99 19.54 9.95 -7.54
N HIS A 100 18.73 10.71 -6.78
CA HIS A 100 17.50 11.34 -7.21
C HIS A 100 17.43 12.80 -6.76
N SER A 101 16.80 13.64 -7.57
CA SER A 101 16.60 15.04 -7.22
C SER A 101 15.70 15.21 -6.00
N THR A 102 14.67 14.37 -5.90
CA THR A 102 13.69 14.41 -4.81
C THR A 102 13.19 13.00 -4.43
N VAL A 103 12.61 12.89 -3.25
CA VAL A 103 11.98 11.67 -2.74
C VAL A 103 10.52 11.97 -2.36
N VAL A 104 9.58 11.21 -2.90
CA VAL A 104 8.17 11.22 -2.48
C VAL A 104 7.88 9.95 -1.68
N SER A 105 7.57 10.12 -0.40
CA SER A 105 7.29 9.03 0.53
C SER A 105 5.79 8.97 0.84
N VAL A 106 5.08 7.99 0.27
CA VAL A 106 3.63 7.77 0.48
C VAL A 106 3.46 6.69 1.55
N MET A 107 2.98 7.08 2.73
CA MET A 107 2.97 6.23 3.92
C MET A 107 1.54 5.88 4.35
N VAL A 108 1.40 4.77 5.05
CA VAL A 108 0.14 4.35 5.70
C VAL A 108 -0.49 5.50 6.51
N SER A 109 -1.82 5.51 6.61
CA SER A 109 -2.59 6.53 7.34
C SER A 109 -1.98 6.85 8.72
N SER A 110 -1.82 8.13 8.99
CA SER A 110 -1.36 8.65 10.27
C SER A 110 -2.32 8.35 11.43
N ALA A 111 -3.59 8.05 11.14
CA ALA A 111 -4.55 7.58 12.13
C ALA A 111 -4.37 6.10 12.49
N LEU A 112 -3.69 5.31 11.65
CA LEU A 112 -3.46 3.88 11.87
C LEU A 112 -2.05 3.56 12.36
N SER A 113 -1.05 4.40 12.00
CA SER A 113 0.36 4.16 12.32
C SER A 113 1.15 5.47 12.48
N LYS A 114 2.22 5.40 13.26
CA LYS A 114 3.19 6.50 13.38
C LYS A 114 4.20 6.54 12.21
N ALA A 115 4.11 5.66 11.22
CA ALA A 115 5.07 5.59 10.11
C ALA A 115 5.19 6.94 9.38
N CYS A 116 4.07 7.59 9.08
CA CYS A 116 4.06 8.92 8.45
C CYS A 116 4.75 10.00 9.30
N SER A 117 4.54 10.01 10.62
CA SER A 117 5.19 10.96 11.52
C SER A 117 6.69 10.69 11.65
N ASN A 118 7.10 9.42 11.70
CA ASN A 118 8.51 9.02 11.74
C ASN A 118 9.23 9.40 10.44
N ALA A 119 8.56 9.25 9.29
CA ALA A 119 9.11 9.68 8.00
C ALA A 119 9.33 11.20 7.94
N ARG A 120 8.40 11.99 8.47
CA ARG A 120 8.59 13.45 8.58
C ARG A 120 9.73 13.83 9.51
N GLN A 121 9.88 13.12 10.64
CA GLN A 121 11.01 13.34 11.56
C GLN A 121 12.34 12.97 10.90
N ALA A 122 12.38 11.90 10.12
CA ALA A 122 13.58 11.51 9.37
C ALA A 122 13.98 12.57 8.33
N ALA A 123 13.02 13.10 7.58
CA ALA A 123 13.25 14.19 6.63
C ALA A 123 13.77 15.46 7.35
N ALA A 124 13.10 15.89 8.43
CA ALA A 124 13.51 17.07 9.21
C ALA A 124 14.93 16.91 9.81
N ARG A 125 15.28 15.70 10.24
CA ARG A 125 16.62 15.40 10.75
C ARG A 125 17.67 15.54 9.65
N LEU A 126 17.45 14.96 8.47
CA LEU A 126 18.36 15.09 7.33
C LEU A 126 18.50 16.55 6.88
N GLU A 127 17.41 17.33 6.93
CA GLU A 127 17.43 18.76 6.65
C GLU A 127 18.30 19.52 7.65
N SER A 128 18.10 19.28 8.96
CA SER A 128 18.88 19.92 10.02
C SER A 128 20.38 19.57 9.98
N GLU A 129 20.72 18.40 9.44
CA GLU A 129 22.08 17.91 9.23
C GLU A 129 22.69 18.38 7.88
N GLY A 130 21.93 19.14 7.06
CA GLY A 130 22.38 19.59 5.73
C GLY A 130 22.50 18.45 4.71
N ARG A 131 21.76 17.36 4.88
CA ARG A 131 21.83 16.13 4.07
C ARG A 131 20.68 16.02 3.05
N GLY A 132 20.02 17.12 2.75
CA GLY A 132 19.01 17.20 1.69
C GLY A 132 17.60 16.78 2.09
N GLY A 133 17.27 16.79 3.38
CA GLY A 133 15.94 16.41 3.87
C GLY A 133 14.81 17.28 3.35
N GLU A 134 15.09 18.52 2.96
CA GLU A 134 14.15 19.44 2.30
C GLU A 134 13.66 18.93 0.93
N ARG A 135 14.36 17.95 0.36
CA ARG A 135 13.97 17.28 -0.89
C ARG A 135 13.10 16.04 -0.67
N VAL A 136 12.75 15.73 0.58
CA VAL A 136 11.89 14.60 0.93
C VAL A 136 10.49 15.09 1.23
N VAL A 137 9.51 14.68 0.43
CA VAL A 137 8.10 15.00 0.63
C VAL A 137 7.35 13.79 1.17
N VAL A 138 6.81 13.89 2.38
CA VAL A 138 6.06 12.81 3.03
C VAL A 138 4.57 13.05 2.91
N ILE A 139 3.86 12.12 2.27
CA ILE A 139 2.43 12.15 2.04
C ILE A 139 1.75 11.08 2.88
N ASP A 140 0.77 11.49 3.67
CA ASP A 140 -0.15 10.59 4.35
C ASP A 140 -1.18 10.07 3.33
N SER A 141 -1.19 8.76 3.09
CA SER A 141 -2.13 8.16 2.13
C SER A 141 -3.59 8.17 2.62
N ALA A 142 -3.81 8.41 3.90
CA ALA A 142 -5.11 8.21 4.54
C ALA A 142 -5.72 6.82 4.28
N GLY A 143 -4.87 5.79 4.21
CA GLY A 143 -5.28 4.41 3.97
C GLY A 143 -4.19 3.42 4.29
N THR A 144 -4.47 2.16 4.03
CA THR A 144 -3.54 1.02 4.12
C THR A 144 -3.91 0.00 3.04
N ALA A 145 -3.20 -1.10 2.97
CA ALA A 145 -3.47 -2.16 2.01
C ALA A 145 -3.51 -1.62 0.56
N GLY A 146 -4.33 -2.15 -0.31
CA GLY A 146 -4.43 -1.72 -1.70
C GLY A 146 -4.83 -0.24 -1.89
N HIS A 147 -5.45 0.38 -0.87
CA HIS A 147 -5.71 1.82 -0.89
C HIS A 147 -4.40 2.63 -0.89
N LEU A 148 -3.40 2.25 -0.07
CA LEU A 148 -2.04 2.79 -0.12
C LEU A 148 -1.32 2.33 -1.39
N GLY A 149 -1.44 1.04 -1.75
CA GLY A 149 -0.77 0.46 -2.91
C GLY A 149 -1.09 1.19 -4.22
N LEU A 150 -2.37 1.50 -4.49
CA LEU A 150 -2.74 2.26 -5.70
C LEU A 150 -2.17 3.68 -5.72
N GLN A 151 -2.04 4.34 -4.57
CA GLN A 151 -1.43 5.67 -4.50
C GLN A 151 0.08 5.61 -4.75
N ALA A 152 0.77 4.60 -4.22
CA ALA A 152 2.18 4.37 -4.48
C ALA A 152 2.44 4.04 -5.96
N LEU A 153 1.58 3.22 -6.59
CA LEU A 153 1.64 2.94 -8.03
C LEU A 153 1.39 4.21 -8.86
N ALA A 154 0.44 5.05 -8.47
CA ALA A 154 0.17 6.31 -9.15
C ALA A 154 1.39 7.25 -9.09
N ALA A 155 2.04 7.37 -7.92
CA ALA A 155 3.27 8.13 -7.75
C ALA A 155 4.40 7.59 -8.65
N ALA A 156 4.64 6.28 -8.61
CA ALA A 156 5.74 5.66 -9.34
C ALA A 156 5.54 5.73 -10.86
N ARG A 157 4.33 5.54 -11.35
CA ARG A 157 4.00 5.70 -12.78
C ARG A 157 4.17 7.15 -13.25
N ALA A 158 3.77 8.12 -12.44
CA ALA A 158 3.99 9.53 -12.76
C ALA A 158 5.49 9.87 -12.83
N ALA A 159 6.27 9.40 -11.83
CA ALA A 159 7.73 9.58 -11.82
C ALA A 159 8.40 8.89 -13.01
N ALA A 160 8.04 7.64 -13.32
CA ALA A 160 8.55 6.90 -14.48
C ALA A 160 8.15 7.56 -15.82
N GLY A 161 7.00 8.23 -15.88
CA GLY A 161 6.53 9.02 -17.00
C GLY A 161 7.22 10.39 -17.13
N GLY A 162 8.18 10.73 -16.26
CA GLY A 162 8.95 11.98 -16.30
C GLY A 162 8.23 13.17 -15.67
N ALA A 163 7.20 12.94 -14.84
CA ALA A 163 6.60 14.02 -14.06
C ALA A 163 7.60 14.59 -13.03
N ASP A 164 7.59 15.90 -12.89
CA ASP A 164 8.34 16.58 -11.84
C ASP A 164 7.73 16.32 -10.45
N LEU A 165 8.38 16.82 -9.40
CA LEU A 165 7.92 16.66 -8.03
C LEU A 165 6.45 17.08 -7.85
N GLN A 166 6.05 18.22 -8.40
CA GLN A 166 4.68 18.72 -8.24
C GLN A 166 3.67 17.84 -8.98
N GLY A 167 4.02 17.35 -10.17
CA GLY A 167 3.21 16.39 -10.93
C GLY A 167 3.01 15.08 -10.17
N VAL A 168 4.07 14.53 -9.55
CA VAL A 168 3.96 13.31 -8.71
C VAL A 168 3.08 13.56 -7.48
N ILE A 169 3.28 14.67 -6.76
CA ILE A 169 2.47 15.03 -5.58
C ILE A 169 0.99 15.16 -5.96
N GLU A 170 0.69 15.86 -7.06
CA GLU A 170 -0.69 16.05 -7.50
C GLU A 170 -1.33 14.73 -7.90
N ARG A 171 -0.58 13.82 -8.54
CA ARG A 171 -1.05 12.48 -8.87
C ARG A 171 -1.42 11.67 -7.62
N VAL A 172 -0.57 11.69 -6.59
CA VAL A 172 -0.88 11.03 -5.31
C VAL A 172 -2.13 11.64 -4.67
N ARG A 173 -2.26 12.96 -4.66
CA ARG A 173 -3.45 13.65 -4.10
C ARG A 173 -4.73 13.28 -4.85
N GLN A 174 -4.67 13.21 -6.17
CA GLN A 174 -5.81 12.78 -6.98
C GLN A 174 -6.16 11.31 -6.71
N ALA A 175 -5.18 10.41 -6.73
CA ALA A 175 -5.39 9.01 -6.40
C ALA A 175 -5.99 8.84 -5.00
N ARG A 176 -5.46 9.56 -4.00
CA ARG A 176 -5.99 9.55 -2.62
C ARG A 176 -7.47 9.99 -2.53
N LYS A 177 -7.87 10.98 -3.31
CA LYS A 177 -9.24 11.49 -3.34
C LYS A 177 -10.22 10.49 -3.96
N GLU A 178 -9.77 9.78 -4.99
CA GLU A 178 -10.63 8.92 -5.82
C GLU A 178 -10.66 7.46 -5.36
N VAL A 179 -9.60 6.99 -4.67
CA VAL A 179 -9.52 5.59 -4.26
C VAL A 179 -10.56 5.28 -3.19
N LYS A 180 -11.26 4.14 -3.38
CA LYS A 180 -12.17 3.55 -2.39
C LYS A 180 -11.79 2.09 -2.18
N GLY A 181 -11.95 1.60 -0.96
CA GLY A 181 -11.68 0.21 -0.64
C GLY A 181 -12.59 -0.32 0.46
N TRP A 182 -13.02 -1.57 0.30
CA TRP A 182 -13.91 -2.27 1.21
C TRP A 182 -13.34 -3.62 1.61
N GLY A 183 -13.40 -3.91 2.91
CA GLY A 183 -12.98 -5.18 3.48
C GLY A 183 -14.14 -5.96 4.07
N LEU A 184 -14.28 -7.22 3.71
CA LEU A 184 -15.10 -8.19 4.41
C LEU A 184 -14.21 -8.90 5.41
N VAL A 185 -14.52 -8.84 6.69
CA VAL A 185 -13.78 -9.54 7.74
C VAL A 185 -14.66 -10.60 8.39
N ASP A 186 -14.04 -11.68 8.82
CA ASP A 186 -14.77 -12.79 9.44
C ASP A 186 -15.23 -12.48 10.86
N THR A 187 -14.46 -11.66 11.56
CA THR A 187 -14.75 -11.26 12.95
C THR A 187 -14.13 -9.90 13.25
N LEU A 188 -14.70 -9.18 14.22
CA LEU A 188 -14.12 -7.96 14.77
C LEU A 188 -13.15 -8.21 15.93
N GLU A 189 -12.90 -9.48 16.28
CA GLU A 189 -12.10 -9.83 17.45
C GLU A 189 -10.65 -9.32 17.33
N TYR A 190 -10.04 -9.44 16.16
CA TYR A 190 -8.68 -8.94 15.92
C TYR A 190 -8.60 -7.41 16.02
N LEU A 191 -9.57 -6.70 15.45
CA LEU A 191 -9.69 -5.25 15.60
C LEU A 191 -9.92 -4.85 17.06
N ARG A 192 -10.74 -5.62 17.80
CA ARG A 192 -11.01 -5.37 19.22
C ARG A 192 -9.74 -5.46 20.08
N ARG A 193 -8.84 -6.37 19.73
CA ARG A 193 -7.56 -6.54 20.44
C ARG A 193 -6.57 -5.44 20.13
N SER A 194 -6.84 -4.62 19.13
CA SER A 194 -5.97 -3.53 18.71
C SER A 194 -6.64 -2.17 18.93
N ASP A 195 -5.85 -1.12 19.07
CA ASP A 195 -6.35 0.26 19.22
C ASP A 195 -6.83 0.90 17.89
N ARG A 196 -6.97 0.11 16.80
CA ARG A 196 -7.33 0.60 15.46
C ARG A 196 -8.80 0.40 15.12
N VAL A 197 -9.66 0.32 16.11
CA VAL A 197 -11.09 0.02 15.94
C VAL A 197 -11.90 1.11 15.23
N GLY A 198 -11.46 2.36 15.20
CA GLY A 198 -12.18 3.45 14.54
C GLY A 198 -13.66 3.50 14.94
N THR A 199 -14.54 3.76 13.97
CA THR A 199 -16.01 3.79 14.20
C THR A 199 -16.62 2.40 14.41
N VAL A 200 -15.85 1.32 14.16
CA VAL A 200 -16.28 -0.07 14.36
C VAL A 200 -16.44 -0.41 15.85
N ALA A 201 -15.83 0.39 16.74
CA ALA A 201 -15.95 0.22 18.19
C ALA A 201 -17.40 0.06 18.67
N ALA A 202 -18.34 0.77 18.05
CA ALA A 202 -19.77 0.66 18.37
C ALA A 202 -20.40 -0.70 18.01
N TRP A 203 -19.72 -1.51 17.21
CA TRP A 203 -20.19 -2.83 16.79
C TRP A 203 -19.61 -3.98 17.62
N ILE A 204 -18.55 -3.70 18.39
CA ILE A 204 -17.91 -4.66 19.25
C ILE A 204 -18.87 -5.07 20.38
N GLY A 205 -19.08 -6.38 20.53
CA GLY A 205 -20.02 -6.92 21.54
C GLY A 205 -21.48 -7.04 21.08
N SER A 206 -21.84 -6.60 19.88
CA SER A 206 -23.18 -6.77 19.32
C SER A 206 -23.23 -7.88 18.28
N ALA A 207 -24.00 -8.95 18.51
CA ALA A 207 -24.32 -10.07 17.59
C ALA A 207 -23.05 -10.81 17.04
N LEU A 208 -22.73 -11.94 17.65
CA LEU A 208 -21.56 -12.77 17.42
C LEU A 208 -21.42 -13.36 15.99
N ASP A 209 -22.51 -13.42 15.19
CA ASP A 209 -22.53 -14.17 13.93
C ASP A 209 -22.60 -13.31 12.67
N LEU A 210 -22.38 -12.00 12.77
CA LEU A 210 -22.43 -11.13 11.61
C LEU A 210 -21.05 -10.88 11.05
N LYS A 211 -20.94 -10.89 9.72
CA LYS A 211 -19.71 -10.57 8.98
C LYS A 211 -19.69 -9.08 8.65
N PRO A 212 -18.74 -8.32 9.22
CA PRO A 212 -18.65 -6.88 8.97
C PRO A 212 -18.07 -6.57 7.59
N ILE A 213 -18.63 -5.54 6.96
CA ILE A 213 -18.02 -4.87 5.82
C ILE A 213 -17.51 -3.52 6.30
N LEU A 214 -16.22 -3.30 6.09
CA LEU A 214 -15.47 -2.14 6.53
C LEU A 214 -15.04 -1.32 5.32
N MET A 215 -14.92 -0.02 5.48
CA MET A 215 -14.24 0.85 4.53
C MET A 215 -12.95 1.35 5.19
N ILE A 216 -11.86 1.34 4.43
CA ILE A 216 -10.57 1.88 4.85
C ILE A 216 -10.38 3.22 4.16
N GLU A 217 -10.47 4.27 4.95
CA GLU A 217 -10.11 5.64 4.61
C GLU A 217 -9.03 6.12 5.60
N SER A 218 -9.12 7.38 6.08
CA SER A 218 -8.20 7.84 7.13
C SER A 218 -8.26 6.97 8.40
N GLU A 219 -9.40 6.38 8.68
CA GLU A 219 -9.66 5.43 9.76
C GLU A 219 -10.49 4.24 9.23
N ILE A 220 -10.62 3.19 10.05
CA ILE A 220 -11.49 2.05 9.73
C ILE A 220 -12.93 2.43 10.05
N LYS A 221 -13.78 2.45 9.01
CA LYS A 221 -15.20 2.79 9.09
C LYS A 221 -16.08 1.57 8.94
N ALA A 222 -17.09 1.48 9.77
CA ALA A 222 -18.16 0.50 9.68
C ALA A 222 -19.10 0.87 8.51
N VAL A 223 -19.31 -0.03 7.56
CA VAL A 223 -20.22 0.17 6.43
C VAL A 223 -21.54 -0.55 6.67
N GLU A 224 -21.50 -1.88 6.77
CA GLU A 224 -22.67 -2.71 7.03
C GLU A 224 -22.26 -4.08 7.61
N ARG A 225 -23.24 -4.84 8.06
CA ARG A 225 -23.07 -6.21 8.58
C ARG A 225 -23.96 -7.16 7.81
N VAL A 226 -23.40 -8.27 7.35
CA VAL A 226 -24.14 -9.32 6.64
C VAL A 226 -24.14 -10.62 7.45
N ARG A 227 -25.11 -11.50 7.18
CA ARG A 227 -25.29 -12.72 7.98
C ARG A 227 -24.31 -13.83 7.64
N THR A 228 -23.83 -13.89 6.41
CA THR A 228 -22.94 -14.96 5.94
C THR A 228 -21.80 -14.40 5.13
N HIS A 229 -20.67 -15.10 5.11
CA HIS A 229 -19.50 -14.73 4.32
C HIS A 229 -19.88 -14.61 2.82
N GLY A 230 -20.61 -15.58 2.26
CA GLY A 230 -21.04 -15.52 0.86
C GLY A 230 -21.90 -14.30 0.52
N ARG A 231 -22.77 -13.84 1.44
CA ARG A 231 -23.47 -12.57 1.26
C ARG A 231 -22.55 -11.36 1.32
N GLY A 232 -21.48 -11.44 2.11
CA GLY A 232 -20.43 -10.44 2.16
C GLY A 232 -19.70 -10.30 0.82
N VAL A 233 -19.33 -11.41 0.20
CA VAL A 233 -18.71 -11.44 -1.14
C VAL A 233 -19.62 -10.80 -2.18
N GLU A 234 -20.92 -11.18 -2.22
CA GLU A 234 -21.88 -10.55 -3.15
C GLU A 234 -21.98 -9.04 -2.92
N ARG A 235 -21.90 -8.62 -1.67
CA ARG A 235 -21.98 -7.21 -1.33
C ARG A 235 -20.72 -6.44 -1.73
N LEU A 236 -19.54 -7.04 -1.59
CA LEU A 236 -18.30 -6.46 -2.13
C LEU A 236 -18.40 -6.24 -3.64
N ILE A 237 -18.90 -7.23 -4.39
CA ILE A 237 -19.09 -7.09 -5.84
C ILE A 237 -20.08 -5.97 -6.17
N GLU A 238 -21.16 -5.84 -5.41
CA GLU A 238 -22.13 -4.77 -5.61
C GLU A 238 -21.52 -3.37 -5.33
N LEU A 239 -20.72 -3.24 -4.28
CA LEU A 239 -19.98 -2.01 -3.98
C LEU A 239 -18.98 -1.66 -5.10
N MET A 240 -18.28 -2.66 -5.63
CA MET A 240 -17.37 -2.48 -6.76
C MET A 240 -18.12 -2.13 -8.05
N ARG A 241 -19.32 -2.70 -8.29
CA ARG A 241 -20.19 -2.32 -9.41
C ARG A 241 -20.62 -0.85 -9.33
N GLN A 242 -21.04 -0.41 -8.15
CA GLN A 242 -21.39 1.00 -7.91
C GLN A 242 -20.19 1.92 -8.12
N HIS A 243 -19.01 1.50 -7.65
CA HIS A 243 -17.78 2.28 -7.82
C HIS A 243 -17.36 2.36 -9.30
N ARG A 244 -17.47 1.25 -10.04
CA ARG A 244 -17.28 1.26 -11.51
C ARG A 244 -18.24 2.22 -12.21
N ALA A 245 -19.50 2.26 -11.82
CA ALA A 245 -20.51 3.13 -12.42
C ALA A 245 -20.20 4.63 -12.27
N VAL A 246 -19.37 5.01 -11.29
CA VAL A 246 -18.89 6.38 -11.10
C VAL A 246 -17.48 6.60 -11.64
N GLY A 247 -16.96 5.67 -12.44
CA GLY A 247 -15.73 5.85 -13.24
C GLY A 247 -14.50 5.05 -12.78
N ALA A 248 -14.58 4.26 -11.72
CA ALA A 248 -13.45 3.39 -11.34
C ALA A 248 -13.25 2.30 -12.40
N ASP A 249 -12.03 2.19 -12.93
CA ASP A 249 -11.64 1.21 -13.95
C ASP A 249 -10.29 0.55 -13.63
N ARG A 250 -9.63 0.95 -12.53
CA ARG A 250 -8.43 0.36 -11.96
C ARG A 250 -8.77 -0.17 -10.58
N TRP A 251 -8.48 -1.43 -10.33
CA TRP A 251 -8.95 -2.13 -9.15
C TRP A 251 -7.97 -3.20 -8.66
N PHE A 252 -8.14 -3.63 -7.43
CA PHE A 252 -7.32 -4.67 -6.80
C PHE A 252 -8.19 -5.62 -5.98
N VAL A 253 -7.63 -6.79 -5.68
CA VAL A 253 -8.11 -7.72 -4.66
C VAL A 253 -6.96 -8.07 -3.73
N GLN A 254 -7.23 -8.05 -2.43
CA GLN A 254 -6.29 -8.57 -1.44
C GLN A 254 -7.02 -9.49 -0.46
N HIS A 255 -6.29 -10.37 0.19
CA HIS A 255 -6.85 -11.32 1.14
C HIS A 255 -5.90 -11.58 2.31
N ALA A 256 -6.43 -12.14 3.39
CA ALA A 256 -5.66 -12.73 4.48
C ALA A 256 -6.12 -14.18 4.65
N ASP A 257 -5.24 -15.14 4.32
CA ASP A 257 -5.51 -16.58 4.36
C ASP A 257 -6.81 -17.01 3.64
N ALA A 258 -7.09 -16.40 2.48
CA ALA A 258 -8.31 -16.66 1.69
C ALA A 258 -8.02 -16.70 0.18
N HIS A 259 -6.91 -17.33 -0.21
CA HIS A 259 -6.38 -17.33 -1.58
C HIS A 259 -7.40 -17.76 -2.64
N GLU A 260 -8.06 -18.91 -2.44
CA GLU A 260 -9.03 -19.44 -3.41
C GLU A 260 -10.29 -18.58 -3.52
N GLU A 261 -10.69 -17.93 -2.44
CA GLU A 261 -11.82 -17.00 -2.47
C GLU A 261 -11.46 -15.70 -3.16
N ALA A 262 -10.29 -15.16 -2.87
CA ALA A 262 -9.76 -13.97 -3.54
C ALA A 262 -9.62 -14.19 -5.04
N LYS A 263 -9.13 -15.36 -5.47
CA LYS A 263 -9.05 -15.72 -6.88
C LYS A 263 -10.42 -15.71 -7.56
N ARG A 264 -11.42 -16.41 -6.98
CA ARG A 264 -12.81 -16.41 -7.51
C ARG A 264 -13.42 -15.01 -7.52
N LEU A 265 -13.14 -14.21 -6.50
CA LEU A 265 -13.60 -12.82 -6.44
C LEU A 265 -12.95 -11.97 -7.54
N ALA A 266 -11.65 -12.13 -7.78
CA ALA A 266 -10.93 -11.44 -8.83
C ALA A 266 -11.46 -11.82 -10.22
N GLU A 267 -11.73 -13.09 -10.50
CA GLU A 267 -12.33 -13.56 -11.75
C GLU A 267 -13.69 -12.88 -12.01
N ARG A 268 -14.56 -12.84 -10.99
CA ARG A 268 -15.88 -12.18 -11.08
C ARG A 268 -15.78 -10.67 -11.27
N LEU A 269 -14.80 -10.04 -10.64
CA LEU A 269 -14.55 -8.61 -10.82
C LEU A 269 -13.92 -8.32 -12.20
N ALA A 270 -13.06 -9.20 -12.72
CA ALA A 270 -12.53 -9.07 -14.08
C ALA A 270 -13.65 -9.10 -15.13
N GLU A 271 -14.63 -10.01 -14.99
CA GLU A 271 -15.84 -10.01 -15.83
C GLU A 271 -16.64 -8.71 -15.68
N LEU A 272 -16.82 -8.24 -14.44
CA LEU A 272 -17.53 -6.99 -14.17
C LEU A 272 -16.82 -5.78 -14.79
N PHE A 273 -15.51 -5.65 -14.64
CA PHE A 273 -14.75 -4.49 -15.08
C PHE A 273 -14.33 -4.57 -16.57
N GLY A 274 -14.24 -5.78 -17.13
CA GLY A 274 -13.69 -6.02 -18.46
C GLY A 274 -12.18 -5.78 -18.55
N THR A 275 -11.49 -5.80 -17.42
CA THR A 275 -10.04 -5.59 -17.30
C THR A 275 -9.48 -6.46 -16.18
N GLU A 276 -8.19 -6.79 -16.27
CA GLU A 276 -7.48 -7.42 -15.19
C GLU A 276 -7.29 -6.45 -14.00
N PRO A 277 -7.12 -6.97 -12.76
CA PRO A 277 -6.77 -6.15 -11.60
C PRO A 277 -5.38 -5.52 -11.78
N GLU A 278 -5.15 -4.40 -11.12
CA GLU A 278 -3.80 -3.86 -10.97
C GLU A 278 -2.90 -4.85 -10.22
N PHE A 279 -3.47 -5.53 -9.24
CA PHE A 279 -2.84 -6.65 -8.54
C PHE A 279 -3.85 -7.47 -7.73
N VAL A 280 -3.47 -8.73 -7.49
CA VAL A 280 -4.02 -9.60 -6.46
C VAL A 280 -2.87 -9.97 -5.54
N SER A 281 -3.04 -9.77 -4.23
CA SER A 281 -1.96 -10.08 -3.27
C SER A 281 -2.48 -10.46 -1.89
N GLU A 282 -1.62 -11.12 -1.11
CA GLU A 282 -1.91 -11.44 0.27
C GLU A 282 -1.57 -10.27 1.20
N LEU A 283 -2.42 -10.04 2.19
CA LEU A 283 -2.16 -9.09 3.28
C LEU A 283 -1.14 -9.72 4.23
N GLY A 284 -0.01 -9.08 4.40
CA GLY A 284 1.04 -9.58 5.29
C GLY A 284 0.71 -9.44 6.77
N PRO A 285 1.62 -9.92 7.64
CA PRO A 285 1.42 -10.02 9.08
C PRO A 285 0.97 -8.74 9.77
N VAL A 286 1.45 -7.57 9.32
CA VAL A 286 1.10 -6.29 9.98
C VAL A 286 -0.41 -6.01 9.89
N VAL A 287 -1.01 -6.08 8.71
CA VAL A 287 -2.46 -5.84 8.55
C VAL A 287 -3.27 -7.05 8.97
N ALA A 288 -2.77 -8.27 8.71
CA ALA A 288 -3.43 -9.51 9.11
C ALA A 288 -3.60 -9.65 10.62
N THR A 289 -2.65 -9.15 11.42
CA THR A 289 -2.75 -9.07 12.90
C THR A 289 -4.01 -8.31 13.36
N HIS A 290 -4.46 -7.32 12.59
CA HIS A 290 -5.61 -6.49 12.94
C HIS A 290 -6.92 -6.95 12.31
N LEU A 291 -6.88 -7.60 11.15
CA LEU A 291 -8.08 -8.02 10.42
C LEU A 291 -8.40 -9.51 10.56
N GLY A 292 -7.40 -10.33 10.81
CA GLY A 292 -7.52 -11.78 10.93
C GLY A 292 -7.66 -12.52 9.60
N PRO A 293 -7.60 -13.88 9.66
CA PRO A 293 -7.79 -14.74 8.51
C PRO A 293 -9.22 -14.66 7.93
N GLY A 294 -9.40 -15.06 6.68
CA GLY A 294 -10.68 -14.99 5.98
C GLY A 294 -11.03 -13.59 5.46
N THR A 295 -10.16 -12.60 5.67
CA THR A 295 -10.40 -11.24 5.18
C THR A 295 -10.26 -11.17 3.66
N LEU A 296 -11.25 -10.55 3.00
CA LEU A 296 -11.17 -10.13 1.61
C LEU A 296 -11.22 -8.61 1.52
N PHE A 297 -10.33 -8.02 0.76
CA PHE A 297 -10.27 -6.57 0.57
C PHE A 297 -10.25 -6.23 -0.93
N VAL A 298 -11.17 -5.37 -1.36
CA VAL A 298 -11.31 -4.92 -2.74
C VAL A 298 -11.38 -3.41 -2.80
N GLY A 299 -10.94 -2.85 -3.89
CA GLY A 299 -11.04 -1.42 -4.09
C GLY A 299 -10.55 -1.00 -5.47
N GLY A 300 -10.63 0.30 -5.72
CA GLY A 300 -10.22 0.83 -7.00
C GLY A 300 -10.30 2.35 -7.06
N LEU A 301 -10.00 2.87 -8.25
CA LEU A 301 -10.09 4.29 -8.58
C LEU A 301 -10.21 4.47 -10.10
N PRO A 302 -10.57 5.67 -10.59
CA PRO A 302 -10.51 5.99 -12.01
C PRO A 302 -9.07 5.98 -12.55
N GLY A 303 -8.84 5.34 -13.70
CA GLY A 303 -7.52 5.23 -14.31
C GLY A 303 -6.91 6.60 -14.67
N ALA A 304 -7.74 7.63 -14.85
CA ALA A 304 -7.26 9.01 -14.99
C ALA A 304 -6.46 9.48 -13.77
N ALA A 305 -6.73 8.95 -12.58
CA ALA A 305 -5.99 9.27 -11.36
C ALA A 305 -4.63 8.53 -11.26
N MET A 306 -4.34 7.62 -12.20
CA MET A 306 -3.08 6.86 -12.24
C MET A 306 -2.17 7.22 -13.44
N ARG A 307 -2.61 8.12 -14.30
CA ARG A 307 -1.90 8.53 -15.54
C ARG A 307 -1.35 9.93 -15.44
#